data_f6fc3bff8f3f8c74d2019ed44bfb5fc7
#
_entry.id   f6fc3bff8f3f8c74d2019ed44bfb5fc7
#
_cell.length_a   1.000
_cell.length_b   1.000
_cell.length_c   1.000
_cell.angle_alpha   90.00
_cell.angle_beta   90.00
_cell.angle_gamma   90.00
#
_symmetry.space_group_name_H-M   'P 1'
#
loop_
_entity.id
_entity.type
_entity.pdbx_description
1 polymer ?
#
loop_
_entity_poly.entity_id
_entity_poly.type
_entity_poly.pdbx_seq_one_letter_code
_entity_poly.pdbx_strand_id
1 'polypeptide(L)'
;LCTYSVDYEDNDRYFQKSLFQPNADSDYIGLMAEAIGSDHRNVVLNNVDVAEALVEATLARGVPGFTDVDSSLLLFCRQVHRDFKVCLSGECADEIFGGYPWYHRQEILFADTFPWSRSVDVRQSLLRPGLLPEGADYVQAAYRRTVADTEVLDTDSPLEKRMRQMFRLNTDWFMQTLLMRKDAMSMHSALEVRVPFCDWRLVEYAYNMPWALKSPEGREKGVLRKAFEGDWLPPEI
;
A
#
# COMPACT_ATOMS: atom_id res chain seq x y z
N LEU A 1 6.72 -3.21 23.91
CA LEU A 1 6.08 -3.22 22.60
C LEU A 1 6.44 -4.53 21.88
N CYS A 2 5.44 -5.21 21.28
CA CYS A 2 5.68 -6.35 20.40
C CYS A 2 5.42 -5.94 18.96
N THR A 3 6.33 -6.31 18.05
CA THR A 3 6.22 -6.02 16.63
C THR A 3 6.35 -7.30 15.81
N TYR A 4 5.74 -7.30 14.62
CA TYR A 4 5.77 -8.43 13.70
C TYR A 4 6.19 -8.00 12.32
N SER A 5 6.96 -8.85 11.65
CA SER A 5 7.19 -8.78 10.21
C SER A 5 6.88 -10.12 9.54
N VAL A 6 6.70 -10.11 8.24
CA VAL A 6 6.52 -11.31 7.43
C VAL A 6 7.66 -11.41 6.42
N ASP A 7 8.14 -12.62 6.22
CA ASP A 7 9.12 -12.97 5.21
C ASP A 7 8.74 -14.32 4.58
N TYR A 8 9.45 -14.74 3.54
CA TYR A 8 9.23 -16.01 2.85
C TYR A 8 10.48 -16.86 2.92
N GLU A 9 10.30 -18.18 2.94
CA GLU A 9 11.43 -19.11 2.84
C GLU A 9 12.25 -18.84 1.57
N ASP A 10 13.57 -18.84 1.71
CA ASP A 10 14.55 -18.55 0.63
C ASP A 10 14.40 -17.16 -0.03
N ASN A 11 13.75 -16.18 0.63
CA ASN A 11 13.56 -14.85 0.07
C ASN A 11 14.91 -14.17 -0.26
N ASP A 12 15.91 -14.33 0.59
CA ASP A 12 17.26 -13.81 0.38
C ASP A 12 17.91 -14.35 -0.92
N ARG A 13 17.56 -15.55 -1.32
CA ARG A 13 18.06 -16.19 -2.55
C ARG A 13 17.32 -15.72 -3.81
N TYR A 14 16.02 -15.42 -3.70
CA TYR A 14 15.17 -15.12 -4.85
C TYR A 14 14.78 -13.66 -4.97
N PHE A 15 15.04 -12.85 -3.95
CA PHE A 15 14.72 -11.44 -3.97
C PHE A 15 15.40 -10.72 -5.14
N GLN A 16 14.62 -10.01 -5.93
CA GLN A 16 15.11 -9.16 -7.00
C GLN A 16 14.63 -7.73 -6.75
N LYS A 17 15.58 -6.81 -6.71
CA LYS A 17 15.26 -5.38 -6.59
C LYS A 17 14.34 -4.94 -7.72
N SER A 18 13.29 -4.25 -7.35
CA SER A 18 12.30 -3.72 -8.29
C SER A 18 12.09 -2.23 -8.04
N LEU A 19 11.26 -1.61 -8.88
CA LEU A 19 10.83 -0.24 -8.71
C LEU A 19 10.08 -0.03 -7.39
N PHE A 20 9.30 -1.02 -6.97
CA PHE A 20 8.49 -0.99 -5.75
C PHE A 20 9.27 -1.42 -4.51
N GLN A 21 10.24 -2.29 -4.67
CA GLN A 21 11.09 -2.82 -3.61
C GLN A 21 12.56 -2.67 -4.02
N PRO A 22 13.15 -1.47 -3.83
CA PRO A 22 14.56 -1.23 -4.17
C PRO A 22 15.52 -1.93 -3.21
N ASN A 23 15.07 -2.26 -1.99
CA ASN A 23 15.81 -2.96 -0.96
C ASN A 23 14.95 -4.05 -0.33
N ALA A 24 15.58 -5.03 0.32
CA ALA A 24 14.84 -5.99 1.13
C ALA A 24 14.41 -5.32 2.45
N ASP A 25 13.19 -5.55 2.89
CA ASP A 25 12.68 -4.98 4.14
C ASP A 25 13.45 -5.50 5.35
N SER A 26 13.96 -6.74 5.27
CA SER A 26 14.80 -7.37 6.29
C SER A 26 16.01 -6.53 6.69
N ASP A 27 16.58 -5.73 5.77
CA ASP A 27 17.74 -4.88 6.03
C ASP A 27 17.43 -3.78 7.07
N TYR A 28 16.18 -3.36 7.18
CA TYR A 28 15.73 -2.26 8.04
C TYR A 28 14.91 -2.69 9.25
N ILE A 29 14.28 -3.87 9.20
CA ILE A 29 13.42 -4.38 10.28
C ILE A 29 14.19 -4.51 11.58
N GLY A 30 15.39 -5.10 11.52
CA GLY A 30 16.26 -5.27 12.69
C GLY A 30 16.67 -3.95 13.32
N LEU A 31 17.12 -3.00 12.49
CA LEU A 31 17.51 -1.65 12.92
C LEU A 31 16.34 -0.93 13.63
N MET A 32 15.15 -1.01 13.05
CA MET A 32 13.98 -0.36 13.63
C MET A 32 13.54 -1.04 14.92
N ALA A 33 13.54 -2.38 14.98
CA ALA A 33 13.18 -3.14 16.18
C ALA A 33 14.11 -2.81 17.36
N GLU A 34 15.41 -2.69 17.11
CA GLU A 34 16.41 -2.29 18.09
C GLU A 34 16.19 -0.84 18.55
N ALA A 35 16.00 0.10 17.61
CA ALA A 35 15.82 1.52 17.91
C ALA A 35 14.61 1.78 18.82
N ILE A 36 13.48 1.08 18.60
CA ILE A 36 12.28 1.25 19.44
C ILE A 36 12.22 0.29 20.63
N GLY A 37 13.22 -0.58 20.80
CA GLY A 37 13.27 -1.55 21.88
C GLY A 37 12.09 -2.53 21.88
N SER A 38 11.69 -3.04 20.71
CA SER A 38 10.55 -3.96 20.59
C SER A 38 10.95 -5.42 20.74
N ASP A 39 10.03 -6.23 21.29
CA ASP A 39 10.05 -7.69 21.15
C ASP A 39 9.59 -8.03 19.72
N HIS A 40 10.55 -8.16 18.82
CA HIS A 40 10.27 -8.36 17.38
C HIS A 40 10.15 -9.85 17.05
N ARG A 41 9.11 -10.19 16.29
CA ARG A 41 8.84 -11.55 15.81
C ARG A 41 8.74 -11.58 14.30
N ASN A 42 9.63 -12.30 13.66
CA ASN A 42 9.59 -12.53 12.23
C ASN A 42 8.79 -13.80 11.92
N VAL A 43 7.76 -13.68 11.11
CA VAL A 43 6.94 -14.79 10.60
C VAL A 43 7.45 -15.15 9.22
N VAL A 44 8.08 -16.30 9.09
CA VAL A 44 8.54 -16.83 7.81
C VAL A 44 7.48 -17.79 7.25
N LEU A 45 6.97 -17.48 6.06
CA LEU A 45 5.94 -18.25 5.38
C LEU A 45 6.56 -19.20 4.36
N ASN A 46 6.05 -20.43 4.35
CA ASN A 46 6.37 -21.41 3.32
C ASN A 46 5.55 -21.16 2.05
N ASN A 47 6.17 -21.24 0.90
CA ASN A 47 5.51 -20.97 -0.40
C ASN A 47 4.39 -21.98 -0.73
N VAL A 48 4.49 -23.22 -0.25
CA VAL A 48 3.43 -24.22 -0.43
C VAL A 48 2.20 -23.84 0.39
N ASP A 49 2.39 -23.48 1.66
CA ASP A 49 1.30 -23.03 2.54
C ASP A 49 0.59 -21.79 1.96
N VAL A 50 1.35 -20.84 1.39
CA VAL A 50 0.80 -19.66 0.72
C VAL A 50 -0.07 -20.05 -0.48
N ALA A 51 0.39 -21.01 -1.30
CA ALA A 51 -0.39 -21.50 -2.44
C ALA A 51 -1.65 -22.26 -2.00
N GLU A 52 -1.57 -23.08 -0.96
CA GLU A 52 -2.72 -23.83 -0.41
C GLU A 52 -3.77 -22.89 0.21
N ALA A 53 -3.36 -21.76 0.78
CA ALA A 53 -4.25 -20.76 1.37
C ALA A 53 -5.03 -19.91 0.34
N LEU A 54 -4.74 -19.98 -0.97
CA LEU A 54 -5.37 -19.17 -2.02
C LEU A 54 -6.90 -19.29 -2.06
N VAL A 55 -7.41 -20.52 -1.94
CA VAL A 55 -8.86 -20.77 -1.97
C VAL A 55 -9.53 -20.14 -0.75
N GLU A 56 -8.95 -20.34 0.42
CA GLU A 56 -9.50 -19.78 1.65
C GLU A 56 -9.46 -18.24 1.66
N ALA A 57 -8.36 -17.63 1.21
CA ALA A 57 -8.24 -16.19 1.07
C ALA A 57 -9.30 -15.63 0.11
N THR A 58 -9.56 -16.32 -1.00
CA THR A 58 -10.63 -15.94 -1.95
C THR A 58 -12.01 -16.02 -1.29
N LEU A 59 -12.28 -17.07 -0.52
CA LEU A 59 -13.55 -17.24 0.21
C LEU A 59 -13.70 -16.17 1.31
N ALA A 60 -12.63 -15.87 2.05
CA ALA A 60 -12.62 -14.83 3.07
C ALA A 60 -12.94 -13.45 2.50
N ARG A 61 -12.46 -13.15 1.31
CA ARG A 61 -12.71 -11.89 0.61
C ARG A 61 -14.09 -11.86 -0.08
N GLY A 62 -14.63 -13.01 -0.44
CA GLY A 62 -15.88 -13.14 -1.20
C GLY A 62 -15.75 -12.94 -2.71
N VAL A 63 -14.58 -12.48 -3.18
CA VAL A 63 -14.25 -12.25 -4.60
C VAL A 63 -12.76 -12.54 -4.82
N PRO A 64 -12.32 -12.83 -6.05
CA PRO A 64 -10.90 -12.92 -6.37
C PRO A 64 -10.16 -11.62 -6.01
N GLY A 65 -9.01 -11.75 -5.41
CA GLY A 65 -8.21 -10.63 -4.92
C GLY A 65 -6.78 -10.61 -5.47
N PHE A 66 -5.82 -10.27 -4.62
CA PHE A 66 -4.40 -10.17 -4.97
C PHE A 66 -3.63 -11.50 -4.82
N THR A 67 -4.26 -12.62 -5.09
CA THR A 67 -3.63 -13.95 -5.13
C THR A 67 -2.76 -14.25 -3.90
N ASP A 68 -1.47 -14.46 -4.09
CA ASP A 68 -0.46 -14.75 -3.07
C ASP A 68 -0.36 -13.69 -1.97
N VAL A 69 -0.60 -12.43 -2.31
CA VAL A 69 -0.57 -11.33 -1.32
C VAL A 69 -1.71 -11.46 -0.31
N ASP A 70 -2.90 -11.87 -0.74
CA ASP A 70 -4.04 -12.11 0.16
C ASP A 70 -3.81 -13.35 1.02
N SER A 71 -3.33 -14.46 0.44
CA SER A 71 -3.05 -15.68 1.20
C SER A 71 -1.91 -15.51 2.21
N SER A 72 -0.85 -14.80 1.83
CA SER A 72 0.24 -14.45 2.75
C SER A 72 -0.26 -13.61 3.93
N LEU A 73 -1.10 -12.60 3.65
CA LEU A 73 -1.68 -11.77 4.71
C LEU A 73 -2.60 -12.57 5.63
N LEU A 74 -3.39 -13.50 5.10
CA LEU A 74 -4.24 -14.40 5.89
C LEU A 74 -3.40 -15.24 6.86
N LEU A 75 -2.35 -15.89 6.36
CA LEU A 75 -1.46 -16.71 7.18
C LEU A 75 -0.73 -15.86 8.24
N PHE A 76 -0.24 -14.70 7.86
CA PHE A 76 0.39 -13.75 8.78
C PHE A 76 -0.56 -13.32 9.90
N CYS A 77 -1.79 -12.92 9.57
CA CYS A 77 -2.79 -12.52 10.55
C CYS A 77 -3.12 -13.64 11.53
N ARG A 78 -3.14 -14.90 11.10
CA ARG A 78 -3.32 -16.07 11.96
C ARG A 78 -2.18 -16.22 12.97
N GLN A 79 -0.95 -15.96 12.56
CA GLN A 79 0.19 -16.03 13.48
C GLN A 79 0.09 -14.92 14.54
N VAL A 80 -0.18 -13.68 14.11
CA VAL A 80 -0.35 -12.54 15.03
C VAL A 80 -1.51 -12.77 16.00
N HIS A 81 -2.63 -13.35 15.52
CA HIS A 81 -3.81 -13.62 16.32
C HIS A 81 -3.55 -14.58 17.50
N ARG A 82 -2.56 -15.46 17.41
CA ARG A 82 -2.21 -16.38 18.50
C ARG A 82 -1.82 -15.62 19.78
N ASP A 83 -1.24 -14.45 19.60
CA ASP A 83 -0.71 -13.66 20.71
C ASP A 83 -1.58 -12.43 21.01
N PHE A 84 -2.22 -11.85 19.99
CA PHE A 84 -2.95 -10.59 20.10
C PHE A 84 -4.31 -10.63 19.39
N LYS A 85 -5.26 -9.87 19.93
CA LYS A 85 -6.60 -9.67 19.34
C LYS A 85 -6.68 -8.41 18.48
N VAL A 86 -5.80 -7.45 18.76
CA VAL A 86 -5.75 -6.14 18.10
C VAL A 86 -4.31 -5.81 17.80
N CYS A 87 -4.06 -5.28 16.60
CA CYS A 87 -2.76 -4.74 16.24
C CYS A 87 -2.90 -3.41 15.44
N LEU A 88 -1.80 -2.69 15.35
CA LEU A 88 -1.68 -1.49 14.52
C LEU A 88 -0.92 -1.82 13.23
N SER A 89 -1.32 -1.20 12.13
CA SER A 89 -0.64 -1.30 10.84
C SER A 89 -0.35 0.09 10.29
N GLY A 90 0.79 0.24 9.61
CA GLY A 90 1.22 1.48 8.96
C GLY A 90 0.57 1.73 7.60
N GLU A 91 -0.43 0.95 7.18
CA GLU A 91 -1.11 1.17 5.92
C GLU A 91 -1.73 2.56 5.81
N CYS A 92 -1.92 3.01 4.61
CA CYS A 92 -2.38 4.34 4.19
C CYS A 92 -1.32 5.46 4.25
N ALA A 93 -0.17 5.25 4.89
CA ALA A 93 0.89 6.27 4.93
C ALA A 93 1.44 6.60 3.53
N ASP A 94 1.60 5.60 2.68
CA ASP A 94 2.11 5.78 1.31
C ASP A 94 1.12 6.54 0.42
N GLU A 95 -0.17 6.30 0.59
CA GLU A 95 -1.24 6.96 -0.15
C GLU A 95 -1.33 8.45 0.18
N ILE A 96 -1.26 8.80 1.45
CA ILE A 96 -1.50 10.18 1.90
C ILE A 96 -0.23 11.04 1.95
N PHE A 97 0.95 10.41 2.08
CA PHE A 97 2.24 11.11 2.15
C PHE A 97 3.17 10.85 0.95
N GLY A 98 2.65 10.22 -0.11
CA GLY A 98 3.37 10.06 -1.36
C GLY A 98 4.57 9.11 -1.28
N GLY A 99 4.38 7.91 -0.72
CA GLY A 99 5.44 6.91 -0.59
C GLY A 99 5.67 6.08 -1.86
N TYR A 100 4.74 6.08 -2.79
CA TYR A 100 4.85 5.23 -3.98
C TYR A 100 5.68 5.86 -5.10
N PRO A 101 6.37 5.06 -5.92
CA PRO A 101 7.21 5.53 -7.02
C PRO A 101 6.48 6.43 -8.03
N TRP A 102 5.19 6.25 -8.22
CA TRP A 102 4.41 7.05 -9.17
C TRP A 102 4.20 8.51 -8.76
N TYR A 103 4.42 8.85 -7.51
CA TYR A 103 4.45 10.25 -7.08
C TYR A 103 5.74 10.97 -7.50
N HIS A 104 6.84 10.22 -7.71
CA HIS A 104 8.19 10.74 -7.90
C HIS A 104 8.70 10.61 -9.34
N ARG A 105 7.94 9.95 -10.24
CA ARG A 105 8.30 9.74 -11.64
C ARG A 105 7.33 10.47 -12.55
N GLN A 106 7.82 11.49 -13.25
CA GLN A 106 6.99 12.36 -14.08
C GLN A 106 6.24 11.59 -15.18
N GLU A 107 6.89 10.60 -15.80
CA GLU A 107 6.29 9.77 -16.84
C GLU A 107 5.12 8.91 -16.37
N ILE A 108 5.05 8.63 -15.06
CA ILE A 108 3.92 7.92 -14.44
C ILE A 108 2.93 8.93 -13.83
N LEU A 109 3.44 9.92 -13.13
CA LEU A 109 2.64 10.95 -12.48
C LEU A 109 1.68 11.63 -13.47
N PHE A 110 2.15 11.99 -14.66
CA PHE A 110 1.37 12.69 -15.69
C PHE A 110 0.72 11.76 -16.72
N ALA A 111 0.79 10.44 -16.55
CA ALA A 111 0.07 9.52 -17.42
C ALA A 111 -1.45 9.66 -17.25
N ASP A 112 -2.20 9.55 -18.37
CA ASP A 112 -3.67 9.65 -18.40
C ASP A 112 -4.32 8.29 -18.05
N THR A 113 -3.93 7.70 -16.95
CA THR A 113 -4.46 6.42 -16.45
C THR A 113 -4.13 6.22 -14.97
N PHE A 114 -4.76 5.23 -14.34
CA PHE A 114 -4.34 4.79 -13.00
C PHE A 114 -2.91 4.27 -13.01
N PRO A 115 -2.01 4.76 -12.13
CA PRO A 115 -0.58 4.39 -12.16
C PRO A 115 -0.31 2.91 -11.92
N TRP A 116 -1.17 2.23 -11.17
CA TRP A 116 -1.11 0.79 -10.89
C TRP A 116 -1.86 -0.09 -11.88
N SER A 117 -2.56 0.48 -12.86
CA SER A 117 -3.42 -0.25 -13.80
C SER A 117 -3.13 0.13 -15.27
N ARG A 118 -1.87 0.10 -15.66
CA ARG A 118 -1.41 0.55 -16.98
C ARG A 118 -1.65 -0.48 -18.11
N SER A 119 -1.88 -1.75 -17.77
CA SER A 119 -2.04 -2.85 -18.74
C SER A 119 -3.42 -3.50 -18.59
N VAL A 120 -4.47 -2.72 -18.85
CA VAL A 120 -5.86 -3.19 -18.78
C VAL A 120 -6.14 -4.26 -19.84
N ASP A 121 -5.59 -4.10 -21.04
CA ASP A 121 -5.66 -5.03 -22.16
C ASP A 121 -5.11 -6.42 -21.82
N VAL A 122 -3.97 -6.49 -21.12
CA VAL A 122 -3.40 -7.76 -20.64
C VAL A 122 -4.35 -8.46 -19.67
N ARG A 123 -4.91 -7.72 -18.71
CA ARG A 123 -5.89 -8.28 -17.77
C ARG A 123 -7.15 -8.77 -18.47
N GLN A 124 -7.62 -8.00 -19.44
CA GLN A 124 -8.79 -8.37 -20.23
C GLN A 124 -8.55 -9.62 -21.08
N SER A 125 -7.34 -9.82 -21.60
CA SER A 125 -6.98 -11.02 -22.37
C SER A 125 -6.98 -12.31 -21.55
N LEU A 126 -6.90 -12.25 -20.23
CA LEU A 126 -7.01 -13.40 -19.32
C LEU A 126 -8.47 -13.83 -19.10
N LEU A 127 -9.42 -12.99 -19.45
CA LEU A 127 -10.85 -13.28 -19.29
C LEU A 127 -11.38 -13.99 -20.55
N ARG A 128 -12.47 -14.76 -20.35
CA ARG A 128 -13.22 -15.33 -21.46
C ARG A 128 -13.64 -14.21 -22.42
N PRO A 129 -13.44 -14.36 -23.73
CA PRO A 129 -13.89 -13.37 -24.71
C PRO A 129 -15.36 -12.99 -24.50
N GLY A 130 -15.64 -11.70 -24.47
CA GLY A 130 -17.00 -11.16 -24.27
C GLY A 130 -17.47 -11.09 -22.80
N LEU A 131 -16.67 -11.51 -21.81
CA LEU A 131 -17.06 -11.43 -20.41
C LEU A 131 -17.08 -9.96 -19.90
N LEU A 132 -16.11 -9.16 -20.30
CA LEU A 132 -16.02 -7.72 -19.96
C LEU A 132 -15.58 -6.93 -21.21
N PRO A 133 -16.43 -6.80 -22.22
CA PRO A 133 -16.07 -6.13 -23.48
C PRO A 133 -15.69 -4.65 -23.29
N GLU A 134 -16.31 -3.98 -22.31
CA GLU A 134 -16.11 -2.54 -22.00
C GLU A 134 -15.17 -2.32 -20.80
N GLY A 135 -14.37 -3.32 -20.43
CA GLY A 135 -13.51 -3.23 -19.23
C GLY A 135 -12.50 -2.07 -19.28
N ALA A 136 -11.89 -1.84 -20.44
CA ALA A 136 -10.95 -0.74 -20.63
C ALA A 136 -11.65 0.63 -20.56
N ASP A 137 -12.82 0.76 -21.18
CA ASP A 137 -13.62 1.99 -21.18
C ASP A 137 -14.10 2.32 -19.76
N TYR A 138 -14.53 1.30 -19.00
CA TYR A 138 -14.91 1.47 -17.60
C TYR A 138 -13.75 2.02 -16.76
N VAL A 139 -12.55 1.45 -16.86
CA VAL A 139 -11.37 1.90 -16.12
C VAL A 139 -11.01 3.33 -16.49
N GLN A 140 -11.02 3.66 -17.79
CA GLN A 140 -10.71 5.01 -18.26
C GLN A 140 -11.78 6.04 -17.83
N ALA A 141 -13.05 5.67 -17.89
CA ALA A 141 -14.13 6.53 -17.41
C ALA A 141 -14.07 6.80 -15.90
N ALA A 142 -13.75 5.77 -15.11
CA ALA A 142 -13.55 5.89 -13.67
C ALA A 142 -12.37 6.84 -13.35
N TYR A 143 -11.23 6.67 -14.03
CA TYR A 143 -10.09 7.55 -13.91
C TYR A 143 -10.45 9.01 -14.23
N ARG A 144 -11.02 9.26 -15.41
CA ARG A 144 -11.38 10.62 -15.84
C ARG A 144 -12.37 11.30 -14.90
N ARG A 145 -13.36 10.57 -14.41
CA ARG A 145 -14.30 11.08 -13.42
C ARG A 145 -13.59 11.50 -12.14
N THR A 146 -12.74 10.67 -11.57
CA THR A 146 -12.00 11.00 -10.35
C THR A 146 -11.11 12.24 -10.54
N VAL A 147 -10.43 12.33 -11.68
CA VAL A 147 -9.60 13.51 -12.01
C VAL A 147 -10.45 14.77 -12.15
N ALA A 148 -11.60 14.68 -12.81
CA ALA A 148 -12.52 15.82 -13.01
C ALA A 148 -13.17 16.29 -11.70
N ASP A 149 -13.50 15.34 -10.81
CA ASP A 149 -14.14 15.61 -9.51
C ASP A 149 -13.13 16.03 -8.43
N THR A 150 -11.83 16.08 -8.75
CA THR A 150 -10.80 16.51 -7.80
C THR A 150 -10.86 18.01 -7.57
N GLU A 151 -11.07 18.41 -6.33
CA GLU A 151 -10.99 19.82 -5.94
C GLU A 151 -9.55 20.32 -6.02
N VAL A 152 -9.38 21.47 -6.68
CA VAL A 152 -8.09 22.15 -6.87
C VAL A 152 -8.27 23.63 -6.54
N LEU A 153 -7.19 24.28 -6.13
CA LEU A 153 -7.21 25.73 -5.90
C LEU A 153 -6.81 26.47 -7.18
N ASP A 154 -7.35 27.68 -7.37
CA ASP A 154 -6.97 28.53 -8.51
C ASP A 154 -5.48 28.90 -8.50
N THR A 155 -4.88 28.91 -7.32
CA THR A 155 -3.46 29.20 -7.09
C THR A 155 -2.55 28.00 -7.28
N ASP A 156 -3.10 26.78 -7.43
CA ASP A 156 -2.29 25.57 -7.59
C ASP A 156 -1.48 25.61 -8.89
N SER A 157 -0.21 25.32 -8.80
CA SER A 157 0.63 25.04 -9.98
C SER A 157 0.15 23.77 -10.70
N PRO A 158 0.56 23.55 -11.97
CA PRO A 158 0.25 22.31 -12.66
C PRO A 158 0.67 21.04 -11.89
N LEU A 159 1.79 21.10 -11.18
CA LEU A 159 2.27 20.01 -10.33
C LEU A 159 1.34 19.80 -9.13
N GLU A 160 0.99 20.86 -8.40
CA GLU A 160 0.08 20.76 -7.24
C GLU A 160 -1.29 20.23 -7.65
N LYS A 161 -1.87 20.70 -8.75
CA LYS A 161 -3.11 20.15 -9.32
C LYS A 161 -2.98 18.65 -9.55
N ARG A 162 -1.89 18.22 -10.18
CA ARG A 162 -1.65 16.80 -10.45
C ARG A 162 -1.44 15.99 -9.18
N MET A 163 -0.76 16.54 -8.17
CA MET A 163 -0.59 15.88 -6.87
C MET A 163 -1.91 15.69 -6.14
N ARG A 164 -2.84 16.66 -6.18
CA ARG A 164 -4.19 16.49 -5.63
C ARG A 164 -4.97 15.39 -6.35
N GLN A 165 -4.91 15.36 -7.70
CA GLN A 165 -5.52 14.30 -8.48
C GLN A 165 -4.93 12.92 -8.13
N MET A 166 -3.60 12.83 -8.01
CA MET A 166 -2.94 11.59 -7.62
C MET A 166 -3.33 11.15 -6.21
N PHE A 167 -3.45 12.08 -5.27
CA PHE A 167 -3.94 11.80 -3.93
C PHE A 167 -5.35 11.21 -3.97
N ARG A 168 -6.28 11.83 -4.71
CA ARG A 168 -7.67 11.32 -4.88
C ARG A 168 -7.70 9.95 -5.55
N LEU A 169 -6.90 9.74 -6.61
CA LEU A 169 -6.78 8.42 -7.23
C LEU A 169 -6.34 7.36 -6.22
N ASN A 170 -5.33 7.68 -5.39
CA ASN A 170 -4.85 6.74 -4.38
C ASN A 170 -5.87 6.50 -3.27
N THR A 171 -6.47 7.54 -2.69
CA THR A 171 -7.41 7.39 -1.57
C THR A 171 -8.75 6.76 -1.98
N ASP A 172 -9.28 7.12 -3.15
CA ASP A 172 -10.60 6.66 -3.58
C ASP A 172 -10.57 5.25 -4.17
N TRP A 173 -9.41 4.77 -4.66
CA TRP A 173 -9.31 3.48 -5.35
C TRP A 173 -8.29 2.53 -4.74
N PHE A 174 -7.01 2.92 -4.71
CA PHE A 174 -5.94 2.01 -4.30
C PHE A 174 -6.00 1.71 -2.81
N MET A 175 -6.09 2.73 -1.99
CA MET A 175 -6.23 2.61 -0.54
C MET A 175 -7.47 1.79 -0.15
N GLN A 176 -8.62 2.03 -0.80
CA GLN A 176 -9.83 1.24 -0.55
C GLN A 176 -9.61 -0.26 -0.82
N THR A 177 -8.91 -0.57 -1.90
CA THR A 177 -8.58 -1.96 -2.25
C THR A 177 -7.67 -2.61 -1.21
N LEU A 178 -6.67 -1.88 -0.72
CA LEU A 178 -5.75 -2.36 0.32
C LEU A 178 -6.47 -2.55 1.66
N LEU A 179 -7.32 -1.61 2.05
CA LEU A 179 -8.11 -1.70 3.28
C LEU A 179 -9.09 -2.87 3.26
N MET A 180 -9.82 -3.05 2.15
CA MET A 180 -10.73 -4.21 1.99
C MET A 180 -9.97 -5.54 2.09
N ARG A 181 -8.78 -5.62 1.51
CA ARG A 181 -7.93 -6.79 1.63
C ARG A 181 -7.50 -7.03 3.07
N LYS A 182 -7.00 -5.98 3.74
CA LYS A 182 -6.54 -6.05 5.13
C LYS A 182 -7.68 -6.49 6.04
N ASP A 183 -8.83 -5.85 5.94
CA ASP A 183 -10.01 -6.16 6.74
C ASP A 183 -10.47 -7.60 6.52
N ALA A 184 -10.66 -8.03 5.29
CA ALA A 184 -11.10 -9.39 4.98
C ALA A 184 -10.17 -10.48 5.56
N MET A 185 -8.84 -10.33 5.37
CA MET A 185 -7.88 -11.34 5.82
C MET A 185 -7.70 -11.33 7.33
N SER A 186 -7.66 -10.16 7.94
CA SER A 186 -7.48 -10.03 9.39
C SER A 186 -8.72 -10.46 10.15
N MET A 187 -9.92 -10.01 9.73
CA MET A 187 -11.17 -10.37 10.40
C MET A 187 -11.50 -11.87 10.24
N HIS A 188 -11.20 -12.46 9.08
CA HIS A 188 -11.31 -13.92 8.89
C HIS A 188 -10.39 -14.69 9.86
N SER A 189 -9.27 -14.08 10.25
CA SER A 189 -8.33 -14.61 11.23
C SER A 189 -8.67 -14.21 12.68
N ALA A 190 -9.80 -13.54 12.92
CA ALA A 190 -10.24 -12.99 14.20
C ALA A 190 -9.22 -12.00 14.83
N LEU A 191 -8.47 -11.27 13.99
CA LEU A 191 -7.53 -10.22 14.37
C LEU A 191 -8.10 -8.86 13.93
N GLU A 192 -8.29 -7.95 14.88
CA GLU A 192 -8.67 -6.57 14.56
C GLU A 192 -7.41 -5.76 14.20
N VAL A 193 -7.31 -5.29 12.98
CA VAL A 193 -6.21 -4.41 12.54
C VAL A 193 -6.70 -2.97 12.48
N ARG A 194 -6.02 -2.08 13.20
CA ARG A 194 -6.27 -0.64 13.19
C ARG A 194 -5.22 0.07 12.36
N VAL A 195 -5.67 1.06 11.59
CA VAL A 195 -4.86 1.80 10.60
C VAL A 195 -4.87 3.31 10.92
N PRO A 196 -4.03 3.79 11.83
CA PRO A 196 -4.05 5.19 12.31
C PRO A 196 -3.88 6.21 11.19
N PHE A 197 -3.16 5.89 10.10
CA PHE A 197 -3.00 6.79 8.95
C PHE A 197 -4.27 6.99 8.12
N CYS A 198 -5.31 6.19 8.36
CA CYS A 198 -6.63 6.40 7.76
C CYS A 198 -7.56 7.29 8.60
N ASP A 199 -7.07 7.89 9.68
CA ASP A 199 -7.85 8.90 10.41
C ASP A 199 -8.21 10.04 9.45
N TRP A 200 -9.51 10.34 9.32
CA TRP A 200 -10.00 11.32 8.35
C TRP A 200 -9.37 12.71 8.55
N ARG A 201 -9.05 13.09 9.79
CA ARG A 201 -8.41 14.38 10.11
C ARG A 201 -7.00 14.44 9.56
N LEU A 202 -6.28 13.31 9.62
CA LEU A 202 -4.93 13.21 9.06
C LEU A 202 -4.98 13.18 7.52
N VAL A 203 -5.96 12.49 6.95
CA VAL A 203 -6.18 12.45 5.49
C VAL A 203 -6.50 13.85 4.96
N GLU A 204 -7.40 14.58 5.60
CA GLU A 204 -7.75 15.96 5.24
C GLU A 204 -6.54 16.90 5.38
N TYR A 205 -5.80 16.81 6.48
CA TYR A 205 -4.58 17.57 6.68
C TYR A 205 -3.55 17.30 5.59
N ALA A 206 -3.31 16.02 5.30
CA ALA A 206 -2.38 15.59 4.25
C ALA A 206 -2.84 16.04 2.85
N TYR A 207 -4.14 16.02 2.55
CA TYR A 207 -4.66 16.52 1.26
C TYR A 207 -4.33 18.01 1.07
N ASN A 208 -4.46 18.81 2.10
CA ASN A 208 -4.21 20.24 2.06
C ASN A 208 -2.73 20.64 2.16
N MET A 209 -1.85 19.70 2.48
CA MET A 209 -0.41 19.96 2.59
C MET A 209 0.22 20.08 1.18
N PRO A 210 0.95 21.19 0.88
CA PRO A 210 1.70 21.33 -0.35
C PRO A 210 2.69 20.19 -0.59
N TRP A 211 2.87 19.80 -1.84
CA TRP A 211 3.77 18.68 -2.17
C TRP A 211 5.21 18.89 -1.70
N ALA A 212 5.72 20.12 -1.81
CA ALA A 212 7.06 20.46 -1.35
C ALA A 212 7.29 20.19 0.15
N LEU A 213 6.22 20.23 0.96
CA LEU A 213 6.29 19.90 2.38
C LEU A 213 6.14 18.39 2.63
N LYS A 214 5.36 17.66 1.80
CA LYS A 214 5.23 16.21 1.90
C LYS A 214 6.52 15.50 1.53
N SER A 215 7.18 15.97 0.47
CA SER A 215 8.37 15.36 -0.11
C SER A 215 9.53 16.37 -0.18
N PRO A 216 10.01 16.85 0.96
CA PRO A 216 11.19 17.70 0.99
C PRO A 216 12.37 16.96 0.34
N GLU A 217 13.11 17.68 -0.51
CA GLU A 217 14.26 17.15 -1.25
C GLU A 217 13.90 15.95 -2.21
N GLY A 218 12.62 15.78 -2.51
CA GLY A 218 12.14 14.68 -3.36
C GLY A 218 12.10 13.32 -2.67
N ARG A 219 12.24 13.26 -1.36
CA ARG A 219 12.26 12.00 -0.60
C ARG A 219 10.85 11.49 -0.34
N GLU A 220 10.63 10.17 -0.52
CA GLU A 220 9.36 9.51 -0.23
C GLU A 220 8.99 9.65 1.25
N LYS A 221 7.73 9.97 1.53
CA LYS A 221 7.23 10.21 2.90
C LYS A 221 8.12 11.15 3.72
N GLY A 222 8.77 12.12 3.05
CA GLY A 222 9.81 12.95 3.65
C GLY A 222 9.34 13.75 4.88
N VAL A 223 8.08 14.19 4.90
CA VAL A 223 7.50 14.86 6.08
C VAL A 223 7.44 13.93 7.29
N LEU A 224 7.09 12.65 7.13
CA LEU A 224 7.08 11.69 8.23
C LEU A 224 8.50 11.42 8.74
N ARG A 225 9.44 11.25 7.82
CA ARG A 225 10.85 11.05 8.19
C ARG A 225 11.36 12.23 9.00
N LYS A 226 11.12 13.48 8.56
CA LYS A 226 11.50 14.69 9.30
C LYS A 226 10.80 14.82 10.65
N ALA A 227 9.54 14.42 10.76
CA ALA A 227 8.78 14.50 12.00
C ALA A 227 9.30 13.55 13.09
N PHE A 228 9.95 12.46 12.71
CA PHE A 228 10.44 11.44 13.64
C PHE A 228 11.96 11.31 13.65
N GLU A 229 12.67 12.13 12.87
CA GLU A 229 14.13 12.16 12.80
C GLU A 229 14.74 12.50 14.16
N GLY A 230 15.74 11.70 14.58
CA GLY A 230 16.50 11.93 15.80
C GLY A 230 15.88 11.35 17.07
N ASP A 231 14.55 11.38 17.21
CA ASP A 231 13.87 10.88 18.41
C ASP A 231 13.47 9.39 18.29
N TRP A 232 13.02 9.00 17.09
CA TRP A 232 12.41 7.68 16.87
C TRP A 232 12.98 6.93 15.67
N LEU A 233 13.42 7.64 14.63
CA LEU A 233 13.98 7.05 13.42
C LEU A 233 15.51 7.03 13.50
N PRO A 234 16.14 5.86 13.33
CA PRO A 234 17.58 5.79 13.12
C PRO A 234 18.00 6.56 11.86
N PRO A 235 19.24 7.12 11.82
CA PRO A 235 19.72 7.87 10.66
C PRO A 235 19.76 7.05 9.35
N GLU A 236 19.84 5.72 9.47
CA GLU A 236 19.89 4.78 8.36
C GLU A 236 18.53 4.56 7.67
N ILE A 237 17.44 4.93 8.33
CA ILE A 237 16.06 4.83 7.83
C ILE A 237 15.59 6.18 7.29
#